data_e1414f4b9ac349216c3559ba43b31f78
#
_entry.id   e1414f4b9ac349216c3559ba43b31f78
#
_cell.length_a   1.000
_cell.length_b   1.000
_cell.length_c   1.000
_cell.angle_alpha   90.00
_cell.angle_beta   90.00
_cell.angle_gamma   90.00
#
_symmetry.space_group_name_H-M   'P 1'
#
loop_
_entity.id
_entity.type
_entity.pdbx_description
1 polymer ?
#
loop_
_entity_poly.entity_id
_entity_poly.type
_entity_poly.pdbx_seq_one_letter_code
_entity_poly.pdbx_strand_id
1 'polypeptide(L)'
;MRNLIMLTALLAGLCAVPVSAEKQTLSPTSAWNLDYGEYRCALKRTFGDGEETAVLHLEQTGLGNFYNVLVAGPMNRRARGEEITIRFGSEAPMERGYLKGKYKETKTPFIVMHGVHLAPVPEGGDYEFVADDIGAERQRAITAVELAYSRGNSLVLETGPLDKPIEAMRKCTEDLVATLGLDEASQEQLASKPEPLELAKFAQKVQEAYPLKMLRNEEDGLVKYRVLVNAEGKPEGCQIAQSSRPASFDDLVCFFIIRELEFEPARNSAGEAVAGIHTGSVRYVIG
;
A
#
# COMPACT_ATOMS: atom_id res chain seq x y z
N MET A 1 34.99 73.57 4.39
CA MET A 1 34.14 72.83 5.33
C MET A 1 33.35 71.82 4.52
N ARG A 2 33.79 70.59 4.53
CA ARG A 2 33.21 69.47 3.71
C ARG A 2 32.60 68.46 4.67
N ASN A 3 31.29 68.47 4.76
CA ASN A 3 30.54 67.48 5.58
C ASN A 3 30.60 66.10 4.99
N LEU A 4 31.20 65.17 5.72
CA LEU A 4 31.26 63.74 5.41
C LEU A 4 30.03 63.07 6.06
N ILE A 5 29.04 62.67 5.25
CA ILE A 5 27.89 61.90 5.72
C ILE A 5 28.30 60.42 5.73
N MET A 6 28.46 59.87 6.93
CA MET A 6 28.61 58.41 7.11
C MET A 6 27.25 57.73 6.96
N LEU A 7 27.13 56.90 5.90
CA LEU A 7 26.00 56.01 5.68
C LEU A 7 26.26 54.68 6.43
N THR A 8 25.60 54.48 7.56
CA THR A 8 25.60 53.21 8.28
C THR A 8 24.62 52.26 7.62
N ALA A 9 25.13 51.25 6.89
CA ALA A 9 24.34 50.16 6.35
C ALA A 9 23.99 49.18 7.49
N LEU A 10 22.69 49.12 7.85
CA LEU A 10 22.16 48.07 8.72
C LEU A 10 22.05 46.76 7.91
N LEU A 11 22.96 45.83 8.17
CA LEU A 11 22.79 44.44 7.72
C LEU A 11 21.72 43.77 8.59
N ALA A 12 20.49 43.67 8.09
CA ALA A 12 19.47 42.79 8.66
C ALA A 12 19.87 41.33 8.37
N GLY A 13 20.46 40.66 9.35
CA GLY A 13 20.74 39.21 9.28
C GLY A 13 19.42 38.45 9.26
N LEU A 14 19.05 37.84 8.12
CA LEU A 14 18.00 36.82 8.06
C LEU A 14 18.49 35.61 8.87
N CYS A 15 18.03 35.49 10.11
CA CYS A 15 18.13 34.24 10.85
C CYS A 15 17.22 33.21 10.17
N ALA A 16 17.79 32.36 9.32
CA ALA A 16 17.12 31.14 8.84
C ALA A 16 16.92 30.25 10.06
N VAL A 17 15.69 30.16 10.56
CA VAL A 17 15.31 29.18 11.58
C VAL A 17 15.44 27.80 10.94
N PRO A 18 16.28 26.88 11.47
CA PRO A 18 16.35 25.53 10.94
C PRO A 18 14.96 24.89 11.11
N VAL A 19 14.36 24.44 10.01
CA VAL A 19 13.14 23.63 10.07
C VAL A 19 13.56 22.29 10.70
N SER A 20 13.25 22.14 11.98
CA SER A 20 13.49 20.89 12.71
C SER A 20 12.62 19.79 12.11
N ALA A 21 13.21 18.60 11.89
CA ALA A 21 12.47 17.41 11.55
C ALA A 21 11.51 17.04 12.70
N GLU A 22 10.26 16.77 12.37
CA GLU A 22 9.24 16.39 13.33
C GLU A 22 9.18 14.86 13.43
N LYS A 23 9.42 14.33 14.63
CA LYS A 23 9.22 12.93 14.95
C LYS A 23 8.02 12.79 15.89
N GLN A 24 6.95 12.19 15.40
CA GLN A 24 5.73 11.95 16.15
C GLN A 24 5.64 10.46 16.51
N THR A 25 5.46 10.17 17.81
CA THR A 25 5.20 8.80 18.29
C THR A 25 3.82 8.79 18.92
N LEU A 26 2.96 7.88 18.48
CA LEU A 26 1.59 7.74 18.94
C LEU A 26 1.36 6.37 19.56
N SER A 27 0.88 6.39 20.80
CA SER A 27 0.42 5.18 21.51
C SER A 27 -1.00 4.79 21.08
N PRO A 28 -1.36 3.50 21.14
CA PRO A 28 -2.68 3.04 20.73
C PRO A 28 -3.77 3.50 21.70
N THR A 29 -4.88 3.96 21.15
CA THR A 29 -6.09 4.37 21.87
C THR A 29 -7.27 3.45 21.65
N SER A 30 -7.10 2.39 20.82
CA SER A 30 -8.05 1.31 20.67
C SER A 30 -7.37 -0.06 20.75
N ALA A 31 -8.16 -1.13 20.97
CA ALA A 31 -7.73 -2.47 20.62
C ALA A 31 -7.60 -2.62 19.08
N TRP A 32 -6.94 -3.70 18.64
CA TRP A 32 -7.06 -4.13 17.26
C TRP A 32 -8.50 -4.57 17.00
N ASN A 33 -9.06 -4.10 15.91
CA ASN A 33 -10.36 -4.51 15.38
C ASN A 33 -10.13 -5.22 14.05
N LEU A 34 -10.63 -6.44 13.91
CA LEU A 34 -10.64 -7.19 12.67
C LEU A 34 -12.00 -7.04 12.00
N ASP A 35 -12.01 -6.49 10.82
CA ASP A 35 -13.16 -6.29 9.96
C ASP A 35 -13.21 -7.43 8.94
N TYR A 36 -14.24 -8.27 9.02
CA TYR A 36 -14.56 -9.32 8.06
C TYR A 36 -15.45 -8.72 6.97
N GLY A 37 -14.83 -8.26 5.88
CA GLY A 37 -15.56 -7.81 4.70
C GLY A 37 -15.91 -8.98 3.78
N GLU A 38 -16.81 -8.75 2.83
CA GLU A 38 -17.25 -9.75 1.86
C GLU A 38 -16.09 -10.27 0.98
N TYR A 39 -15.14 -9.40 0.64
CA TYR A 39 -14.00 -9.71 -0.25
C TYR A 39 -12.64 -9.40 0.37
N ARG A 40 -12.61 -9.03 1.66
CA ARG A 40 -11.37 -8.62 2.32
C ARG A 40 -11.42 -8.82 3.82
N CYS A 41 -10.23 -8.95 4.40
CA CYS A 41 -10.01 -8.87 5.83
C CYS A 41 -9.19 -7.63 6.14
N ALA A 42 -9.54 -6.85 7.16
CA ALA A 42 -8.81 -5.65 7.53
C ALA A 42 -8.62 -5.52 9.05
N LEU A 43 -7.37 -5.45 9.48
CA LEU A 43 -7.02 -5.06 10.84
C LEU A 43 -6.96 -3.54 10.94
N LYS A 44 -7.66 -2.99 11.93
CA LYS A 44 -7.71 -1.54 12.17
C LYS A 44 -7.31 -1.24 13.60
N ARG A 45 -6.51 -0.17 13.79
CA ARG A 45 -6.18 0.36 15.11
C ARG A 45 -6.04 1.87 15.07
N THR A 46 -6.51 2.53 16.13
CA THR A 46 -6.42 3.99 16.31
C THR A 46 -5.29 4.31 17.29
N PHE A 47 -4.58 5.41 17.04
CA PHE A 47 -3.44 5.88 17.78
C PHE A 47 -3.57 7.37 18.05
N GLY A 48 -3.03 7.83 19.20
CA GLY A 48 -3.10 9.22 19.60
C GLY A 48 -4.52 9.68 19.90
N ASP A 49 -4.67 10.95 20.19
CA ASP A 49 -5.94 11.58 20.52
C ASP A 49 -6.11 12.96 19.86
N GLY A 50 -7.31 13.49 19.92
CA GLY A 50 -7.64 14.81 19.39
C GLY A 50 -7.20 15.02 17.95
N GLU A 51 -6.52 16.12 17.69
CA GLU A 51 -6.09 16.51 16.35
C GLU A 51 -4.93 15.67 15.80
N GLU A 52 -4.22 14.94 16.66
CA GLU A 52 -3.09 14.08 16.28
C GLU A 52 -3.47 12.63 16.05
N THR A 53 -4.76 12.32 16.05
CA THR A 53 -5.24 10.94 15.83
C THR A 53 -4.77 10.39 14.49
N ALA A 54 -4.20 9.19 14.54
CA ALA A 54 -3.87 8.39 13.37
C ALA A 54 -4.60 7.04 13.40
N VAL A 55 -4.87 6.48 12.22
CA VAL A 55 -5.47 5.15 12.06
C VAL A 55 -4.60 4.35 11.12
N LEU A 56 -4.25 3.13 11.53
CA LEU A 56 -3.56 2.14 10.71
C LEU A 56 -4.55 1.06 10.28
N HIS A 57 -4.60 0.76 8.98
CA HIS A 57 -5.25 -0.41 8.42
C HIS A 57 -4.20 -1.30 7.76
N LEU A 58 -4.26 -2.59 8.04
CA LEU A 58 -3.60 -3.64 7.30
C LEU A 58 -4.69 -4.48 6.64
N GLU A 59 -4.73 -4.54 5.33
CA GLU A 59 -5.80 -5.20 4.57
C GLU A 59 -5.24 -6.32 3.69
N GLN A 60 -5.95 -7.43 3.62
CA GLN A 60 -5.69 -8.55 2.72
C GLN A 60 -6.98 -9.00 2.03
N THR A 61 -6.87 -9.43 0.77
CA THR A 61 -7.98 -9.95 -0.06
C THR A 61 -7.79 -11.41 -0.42
N GLY A 62 -6.88 -12.10 0.24
CA GLY A 62 -6.58 -13.52 0.04
C GLY A 62 -5.36 -13.96 0.84
N LEU A 63 -4.94 -15.20 0.64
CA LEU A 63 -3.76 -15.75 1.30
C LEU A 63 -2.48 -15.07 0.83
N GLY A 64 -1.52 -14.95 1.72
CA GLY A 64 -0.20 -14.37 1.44
C GLY A 64 0.30 -13.49 2.58
N ASN A 65 1.51 -12.97 2.42
CA ASN A 65 2.21 -12.18 3.45
C ASN A 65 2.40 -10.71 3.03
N PHE A 66 1.56 -10.20 2.16
CA PHE A 66 1.57 -8.80 1.75
C PHE A 66 0.22 -8.15 2.05
N TYR A 67 0.29 -6.88 2.35
CA TYR A 67 -0.82 -6.08 2.85
C TYR A 67 -0.99 -4.84 1.99
N ASN A 68 -2.23 -4.41 1.82
CA ASN A 68 -2.52 -3.03 1.51
C ASN A 68 -2.49 -2.27 2.85
N VAL A 69 -1.62 -1.29 2.96
CA VAL A 69 -1.45 -0.51 4.19
C VAL A 69 -2.03 0.87 3.99
N LEU A 70 -3.08 1.21 4.74
CA LEU A 70 -3.60 2.56 4.79
C LEU A 70 -3.22 3.19 6.13
N VAL A 71 -2.65 4.38 6.06
CA VAL A 71 -2.42 5.23 7.24
C VAL A 71 -3.19 6.54 7.06
N ALA A 72 -4.12 6.82 7.96
CA ALA A 72 -4.83 8.08 8.01
C ALA A 72 -4.34 8.92 9.19
N GLY A 73 -4.25 10.23 9.02
CA GLY A 73 -3.83 11.15 10.09
C GLY A 73 -3.09 12.37 9.56
N PRO A 74 -2.95 13.41 10.38
CA PRO A 74 -2.44 14.73 9.97
C PRO A 74 -0.99 14.71 9.48
N MET A 75 -0.15 13.79 9.98
CA MET A 75 1.25 13.65 9.56
C MET A 75 1.38 13.36 8.05
N ASN A 76 0.38 12.75 7.42
CA ASN A 76 0.37 12.50 5.98
C ASN A 76 0.39 13.78 5.12
N ARG A 77 0.15 14.97 5.71
CA ARG A 77 0.40 16.26 5.03
C ARG A 77 1.88 16.48 4.72
N ARG A 78 2.78 15.76 5.41
CA ARG A 78 4.25 15.81 5.19
C ARG A 78 4.70 14.93 4.02
N ALA A 79 3.86 13.99 3.55
CA ALA A 79 4.18 13.14 2.41
C ALA A 79 4.42 13.99 1.14
N ARG A 80 5.60 13.82 0.54
CA ARG A 80 6.04 14.52 -0.67
C ARG A 80 6.76 13.53 -1.58
N GLY A 81 6.68 13.76 -2.89
CA GLY A 81 7.24 12.83 -3.86
C GLY A 81 6.31 11.65 -4.10
N GLU A 82 6.84 10.59 -4.66
CA GLU A 82 6.12 9.40 -5.10
C GLU A 82 6.34 8.20 -4.17
N GLU A 83 7.32 8.28 -3.27
CA GLU A 83 7.71 7.22 -2.35
C GLU A 83 7.79 7.69 -0.90
N ILE A 84 7.58 6.75 -0.01
CA ILE A 84 7.72 6.88 1.44
C ILE A 84 8.42 5.64 1.98
N THR A 85 9.14 5.79 3.07
CA THR A 85 9.76 4.65 3.75
C THR A 85 8.82 4.13 4.82
N ILE A 86 8.57 2.82 4.85
CA ILE A 86 7.86 2.12 5.92
C ILE A 86 8.77 1.09 6.57
N ARG A 87 8.66 0.93 7.88
CA ARG A 87 9.41 -0.05 8.66
C ARG A 87 8.52 -0.69 9.74
N PHE A 88 8.62 -2.00 9.89
CA PHE A 88 7.96 -2.78 10.92
C PHE A 88 8.96 -3.19 12.01
N GLY A 89 8.80 -2.64 13.21
CA GLY A 89 9.69 -2.93 14.35
C GLY A 89 11.17 -2.69 14.03
N SER A 90 11.99 -3.71 14.21
CA SER A 90 13.43 -3.70 13.92
C SER A 90 13.79 -4.20 12.52
N GLU A 91 12.80 -4.54 11.68
CA GLU A 91 13.05 -4.97 10.30
C GLU A 91 13.72 -3.84 9.49
N ALA A 92 14.38 -4.18 8.41
CA ALA A 92 14.96 -3.16 7.54
C ALA A 92 13.85 -2.30 6.89
N PRO A 93 14.09 -1.01 6.71
CA PRO A 93 13.12 -0.12 6.08
C PRO A 93 12.91 -0.46 4.61
N MET A 94 11.69 -0.24 4.13
CA MET A 94 11.29 -0.46 2.75
C MET A 94 10.81 0.85 2.14
N GLU A 95 11.30 1.22 0.98
CA GLU A 95 10.72 2.28 0.17
C GLU A 95 9.48 1.76 -0.57
N ARG A 96 8.38 2.52 -0.52
CA ARG A 96 7.11 2.19 -1.17
C ARG A 96 6.54 3.40 -1.88
N GLY A 97 6.01 3.17 -3.07
CA GLY A 97 5.07 4.09 -3.69
C GLY A 97 3.83 4.24 -2.81
N TYR A 98 3.11 5.34 -2.97
CA TYR A 98 1.88 5.56 -2.23
C TYR A 98 0.89 6.41 -3.01
N LEU A 99 -0.37 6.14 -2.80
CA LEU A 99 -1.47 7.01 -3.20
C LEU A 99 -1.89 7.86 -2.02
N LYS A 100 -2.23 9.11 -2.25
CA LYS A 100 -2.71 10.00 -1.21
C LYS A 100 -4.11 10.52 -1.49
N GLY A 101 -4.87 10.66 -0.43
CA GLY A 101 -6.22 11.19 -0.49
C GLY A 101 -6.64 11.90 0.79
N LYS A 102 -7.91 12.25 0.84
CA LYS A 102 -8.56 12.79 2.05
C LYS A 102 -9.96 12.22 2.15
N TYR A 103 -10.37 11.87 3.35
CA TYR A 103 -11.77 11.52 3.60
C TYR A 103 -12.68 12.72 3.30
N LYS A 104 -13.83 12.46 2.67
CA LYS A 104 -14.77 13.53 2.25
C LYS A 104 -15.33 14.32 3.43
N GLU A 105 -15.67 13.61 4.50
CA GLU A 105 -16.34 14.18 5.69
C GLU A 105 -15.35 14.90 6.58
N THR A 106 -14.33 14.21 7.07
CA THR A 106 -13.38 14.73 8.08
C THR A 106 -12.24 15.55 7.48
N LYS A 107 -12.04 15.48 6.13
CA LYS A 107 -10.86 16.05 5.45
C LYS A 107 -9.51 15.50 5.96
N THR A 108 -9.55 14.44 6.76
CA THR A 108 -8.35 13.76 7.25
C THR A 108 -7.54 13.19 6.08
N PRO A 109 -6.26 13.56 5.95
CA PRO A 109 -5.41 13.02 4.89
C PRO A 109 -5.07 11.56 5.17
N PHE A 110 -4.95 10.77 4.13
CA PHE A 110 -4.47 9.39 4.20
C PHE A 110 -3.50 9.07 3.06
N ILE A 111 -2.70 8.05 3.27
CA ILE A 111 -1.90 7.39 2.25
C ILE A 111 -2.26 5.91 2.21
N VAL A 112 -2.15 5.32 1.02
CA VAL A 112 -2.31 3.88 0.78
C VAL A 112 -1.09 3.37 0.07
N MET A 113 -0.53 2.27 0.55
CA MET A 113 0.57 1.54 -0.04
C MET A 113 0.11 0.12 -0.33
N HIS A 114 0.36 -0.38 -1.53
CA HIS A 114 0.01 -1.74 -1.92
C HIS A 114 1.23 -2.68 -1.85
N GLY A 115 0.98 -3.96 -1.67
CA GLY A 115 2.03 -4.98 -1.70
C GLY A 115 3.10 -4.83 -0.60
N VAL A 116 2.73 -4.33 0.57
CA VAL A 116 3.65 -4.13 1.71
C VAL A 116 3.83 -5.44 2.46
N HIS A 117 5.08 -5.85 2.65
CA HIS A 117 5.44 -6.99 3.52
C HIS A 117 5.79 -6.53 4.92
N LEU A 118 5.70 -7.41 5.91
CA LEU A 118 6.12 -7.09 7.29
C LEU A 118 7.65 -7.01 7.42
N ALA A 119 8.39 -7.63 6.51
CA ALA A 119 9.84 -7.54 6.38
C ALA A 119 10.24 -7.40 4.91
N PRO A 120 11.41 -6.83 4.60
CA PRO A 120 11.90 -6.75 3.23
C PRO A 120 12.01 -8.13 2.59
N VAL A 121 11.61 -8.24 1.35
CA VAL A 121 11.79 -9.43 0.54
C VAL A 121 13.15 -9.32 -0.17
N PRO A 122 13.97 -10.39 -0.22
CA PRO A 122 15.25 -10.38 -0.89
C PRO A 122 15.14 -9.97 -2.37
N GLU A 123 16.13 -9.22 -2.87
CA GLU A 123 16.18 -8.86 -4.28
C GLU A 123 16.36 -10.11 -5.16
N GLY A 124 15.57 -10.20 -6.25
CA GLY A 124 15.66 -11.30 -7.22
C GLY A 124 14.94 -12.59 -6.80
N GLY A 125 14.26 -12.60 -5.66
CA GLY A 125 13.37 -13.71 -5.30
C GLY A 125 12.15 -13.71 -6.24
N ASP A 126 11.82 -14.87 -6.80
CA ASP A 126 10.48 -15.07 -7.34
C ASP A 126 9.52 -14.92 -6.17
N TYR A 127 8.68 -13.91 -6.22
CA TYR A 127 7.59 -13.73 -5.25
C TYR A 127 6.51 -14.78 -5.58
N GLU A 128 6.77 -16.03 -5.22
CA GLU A 128 5.67 -16.96 -5.13
C GLU A 128 4.65 -16.41 -4.13
N PHE A 129 3.37 -16.64 -4.38
CA PHE A 129 2.25 -16.16 -3.56
C PHE A 129 2.34 -16.60 -2.09
N VAL A 130 3.26 -17.47 -1.79
CA VAL A 130 3.66 -17.91 -0.45
C VAL A 130 5.03 -17.29 -0.16
N ALA A 131 5.10 -15.97 -0.07
CA ALA A 131 6.27 -15.35 0.56
C ALA A 131 6.33 -15.90 1.99
N ASP A 132 7.49 -16.40 2.40
CA ASP A 132 7.69 -16.98 3.71
C ASP A 132 7.11 -16.07 4.79
N ASP A 133 6.16 -16.61 5.56
CA ASP A 133 5.72 -15.97 6.79
C ASP A 133 6.96 -15.74 7.64
N ILE A 134 7.17 -14.50 8.08
CA ILE A 134 8.31 -14.19 8.96
C ILE A 134 8.25 -14.95 10.30
N GLY A 135 7.18 -15.73 10.52
CA GLY A 135 6.94 -16.53 11.69
C GLY A 135 6.44 -15.73 12.90
N ALA A 136 5.73 -16.42 13.80
CA ALA A 136 5.08 -15.78 14.93
C ALA A 136 6.05 -15.08 15.91
N GLU A 137 7.29 -15.56 16.03
CA GLU A 137 8.30 -14.94 16.89
C GLU A 137 8.72 -13.56 16.34
N ARG A 138 9.04 -13.43 15.05
CA ARG A 138 9.36 -12.15 14.43
C ARG A 138 8.14 -11.22 14.40
N GLN A 139 6.93 -11.74 14.15
CA GLN A 139 5.70 -10.95 14.22
C GLN A 139 5.48 -10.39 15.64
N ARG A 140 5.76 -11.18 16.68
CA ARG A 140 5.70 -10.72 18.08
C ARG A 140 6.71 -9.64 18.41
N ALA A 141 7.88 -9.68 17.82
CA ALA A 141 8.92 -8.67 17.96
C ALA A 141 8.58 -7.33 17.26
N ILE A 142 7.66 -7.33 16.30
CA ILE A 142 7.16 -6.11 15.69
C ILE A 142 6.16 -5.46 16.67
N THR A 143 6.57 -4.36 17.29
CA THR A 143 5.76 -3.62 18.26
C THR A 143 5.44 -2.19 17.82
N ALA A 144 5.94 -1.77 16.66
CA ALA A 144 5.69 -0.46 16.08
C ALA A 144 5.74 -0.51 14.55
N VAL A 145 5.04 0.43 13.92
CA VAL A 145 5.18 0.75 12.49
C VAL A 145 5.68 2.18 12.38
N GLU A 146 6.78 2.37 11.65
CA GLU A 146 7.35 3.70 11.39
C GLU A 146 7.20 4.07 9.92
N LEU A 147 6.73 5.30 9.67
CA LEU A 147 6.73 5.92 8.37
C LEU A 147 7.70 7.10 8.39
N ALA A 148 8.66 7.10 7.46
CA ALA A 148 9.56 8.23 7.29
C ALA A 148 9.13 9.07 6.09
N TYR A 149 8.85 10.35 6.37
CA TYR A 149 8.42 11.33 5.41
C TYR A 149 9.59 12.19 4.94
N SER A 150 9.32 13.05 3.98
CA SER A 150 10.30 14.01 3.47
C SER A 150 10.86 14.92 4.58
N ARG A 151 12.12 15.33 4.41
CA ARG A 151 12.82 16.28 5.31
C ARG A 151 13.00 15.76 6.74
N GLY A 152 13.16 14.44 6.90
CA GLY A 152 13.42 13.81 8.20
C GLY A 152 12.22 13.72 9.13
N ASN A 153 11.02 14.07 8.69
CA ASN A 153 9.81 13.87 9.48
C ASN A 153 9.49 12.38 9.59
N SER A 154 8.98 11.90 10.72
CA SER A 154 8.55 10.52 10.88
C SER A 154 7.34 10.39 11.80
N LEU A 155 6.55 9.34 11.56
CA LEU A 155 5.43 8.90 12.39
C LEU A 155 5.71 7.48 12.86
N VAL A 156 5.68 7.28 14.18
CA VAL A 156 5.79 5.96 14.80
C VAL A 156 4.46 5.64 15.46
N LEU A 157 3.88 4.51 15.07
CA LEU A 157 2.65 3.96 15.64
C LEU A 157 3.02 2.76 16.52
N GLU A 158 2.84 2.85 17.83
CA GLU A 158 3.14 1.78 18.79
C GLU A 158 2.06 0.71 18.71
N THR A 159 2.25 -0.25 17.80
CA THR A 159 1.24 -1.28 17.50
C THR A 159 1.05 -2.31 18.61
N GLY A 160 2.02 -2.43 19.56
CA GLY A 160 2.16 -3.65 20.35
C GLY A 160 2.47 -4.85 19.45
N PRO A 161 2.68 -6.03 20.03
CA PRO A 161 3.03 -7.26 19.29
C PRO A 161 2.00 -7.58 18.20
N LEU A 162 2.49 -7.93 17.00
CA LEU A 162 1.63 -8.21 15.83
C LEU A 162 1.27 -9.69 15.65
N ASP A 163 1.87 -10.63 16.41
CA ASP A 163 1.62 -12.06 16.23
C ASP A 163 0.13 -12.44 16.32
N LYS A 164 -0.58 -11.95 17.33
CA LYS A 164 -2.01 -12.26 17.52
C LYS A 164 -2.93 -11.56 16.51
N PRO A 165 -2.75 -10.27 16.21
CA PRO A 165 -3.50 -9.63 15.12
C PRO A 165 -3.29 -10.34 13.78
N ILE A 166 -2.06 -10.68 13.42
CA ILE A 166 -1.76 -11.36 12.14
C ILE A 166 -2.33 -12.79 12.12
N GLU A 167 -2.27 -13.53 13.23
CA GLU A 167 -2.94 -14.83 13.36
C GLU A 167 -4.45 -14.72 13.11
N ALA A 168 -5.11 -13.70 13.67
CA ALA A 168 -6.52 -13.45 13.44
C ALA A 168 -6.82 -13.06 11.97
N MET A 169 -5.96 -12.23 11.35
CA MET A 169 -6.04 -11.89 9.93
C MET A 169 -5.95 -13.14 9.06
N ARG A 170 -4.99 -14.03 9.34
CA ARG A 170 -4.80 -15.28 8.58
C ARG A 170 -6.05 -16.16 8.61
N LYS A 171 -6.66 -16.34 9.79
CA LYS A 171 -7.93 -17.08 9.90
C LYS A 171 -9.04 -16.45 9.07
N CYS A 172 -9.17 -15.13 9.13
CA CYS A 172 -10.15 -14.43 8.32
C CYS A 172 -9.91 -14.64 6.83
N THR A 173 -8.66 -14.56 6.35
CA THR A 173 -8.35 -14.77 4.94
C THR A 173 -8.51 -16.23 4.49
N GLU A 174 -8.25 -17.20 5.35
CA GLU A 174 -8.54 -18.62 5.12
C GLU A 174 -10.05 -18.85 4.94
N ASP A 175 -10.86 -18.31 5.86
CA ASP A 175 -12.33 -18.37 5.78
C ASP A 175 -12.86 -17.66 4.52
N LEU A 176 -12.29 -16.50 4.18
CA LEU A 176 -12.64 -15.74 2.97
C LEU A 176 -12.38 -16.55 1.70
N VAL A 177 -11.20 -17.14 1.59
CA VAL A 177 -10.80 -17.98 0.45
C VAL A 177 -11.72 -19.19 0.32
N ALA A 178 -12.03 -19.87 1.44
CA ALA A 178 -12.93 -21.01 1.45
C ALA A 178 -14.38 -20.61 1.06
N THR A 179 -14.88 -19.50 1.62
CA THR A 179 -16.25 -19.04 1.36
C THR A 179 -16.47 -18.64 -0.10
N LEU A 180 -15.47 -18.03 -0.73
CA LEU A 180 -15.55 -17.55 -2.11
C LEU A 180 -15.12 -18.64 -3.14
N GLY A 181 -14.73 -19.83 -2.70
CA GLY A 181 -14.21 -20.87 -3.61
C GLY A 181 -12.90 -20.44 -4.30
N LEU A 182 -12.05 -19.70 -3.60
CA LEU A 182 -10.79 -19.17 -4.13
C LEU A 182 -9.58 -20.03 -3.77
N ASP A 183 -9.80 -21.20 -3.18
CA ASP A 183 -8.75 -22.19 -2.98
C ASP A 183 -8.30 -22.79 -4.33
N GLU A 184 -7.09 -23.33 -4.35
CA GLU A 184 -6.47 -23.82 -5.58
C GLU A 184 -7.34 -24.86 -6.31
N ALA A 185 -7.91 -25.82 -5.56
CA ALA A 185 -8.74 -26.88 -6.14
C ALA A 185 -10.03 -26.34 -6.79
N SER A 186 -10.69 -25.38 -6.15
CA SER A 186 -11.87 -24.70 -6.70
C SER A 186 -11.53 -23.88 -7.95
N GLN A 187 -10.39 -23.19 -7.96
CA GLN A 187 -9.95 -22.40 -9.12
C GLN A 187 -9.50 -23.27 -10.31
N GLU A 188 -9.03 -24.48 -10.08
CA GLU A 188 -8.73 -25.45 -11.14
C GLU A 188 -9.98 -26.04 -11.79
N GLN A 189 -11.11 -26.09 -11.08
CA GLN A 189 -12.38 -26.62 -11.56
C GLN A 189 -13.22 -25.59 -12.34
N LEU A 190 -12.77 -24.36 -12.47
CA LEU A 190 -13.47 -23.34 -13.27
C LEU A 190 -13.48 -23.70 -14.75
N ALA A 191 -14.64 -23.56 -15.38
CA ALA A 191 -14.78 -23.70 -16.83
C ALA A 191 -14.10 -22.54 -17.59
N SER A 192 -14.10 -21.33 -17.00
CA SER A 192 -13.32 -20.19 -17.47
C SER A 192 -12.87 -19.34 -16.31
N LYS A 193 -11.65 -18.78 -16.42
CA LYS A 193 -11.11 -17.78 -15.48
C LYS A 193 -11.61 -16.39 -15.84
N PRO A 194 -11.54 -15.42 -14.90
CA PRO A 194 -11.89 -14.03 -15.22
C PRO A 194 -10.97 -13.46 -16.30
N GLU A 195 -11.54 -12.79 -17.28
CA GLU A 195 -10.81 -12.19 -18.39
C GLU A 195 -11.06 -10.67 -18.44
N PRO A 196 -10.00 -9.83 -18.51
CA PRO A 196 -10.17 -8.38 -18.50
C PRO A 196 -10.80 -7.90 -19.81
N LEU A 197 -11.76 -7.00 -19.67
CA LEU A 197 -12.35 -6.28 -20.78
C LEU A 197 -11.49 -5.06 -21.14
N GLU A 198 -11.49 -4.64 -22.40
CA GLU A 198 -10.78 -3.44 -22.88
C GLU A 198 -9.30 -3.33 -22.42
N LEU A 199 -8.58 -4.45 -22.36
CA LEU A 199 -7.20 -4.49 -21.86
C LEU A 199 -6.26 -3.49 -22.56
N ALA A 200 -6.45 -3.25 -23.86
CA ALA A 200 -5.64 -2.27 -24.60
C ALA A 200 -5.83 -0.82 -24.09
N LYS A 201 -7.07 -0.45 -23.78
CA LYS A 201 -7.39 0.87 -23.21
C LYS A 201 -6.85 1.02 -21.80
N PHE A 202 -6.94 -0.03 -21.01
CA PHE A 202 -6.32 -0.08 -19.69
C PHE A 202 -4.79 0.09 -19.79
N ALA A 203 -4.12 -0.68 -20.65
CA ALA A 203 -2.68 -0.58 -20.85
C ALA A 203 -2.24 0.84 -21.25
N GLN A 204 -2.99 1.49 -22.15
CA GLN A 204 -2.72 2.88 -22.52
C GLN A 204 -2.81 3.84 -21.33
N LYS A 205 -3.87 3.75 -20.51
CA LYS A 205 -4.03 4.61 -19.31
C LYS A 205 -2.90 4.43 -18.32
N VAL A 206 -2.50 3.18 -18.08
CA VAL A 206 -1.39 2.87 -17.17
C VAL A 206 -0.08 3.44 -17.70
N GLN A 207 0.15 3.35 -19.02
CA GLN A 207 1.34 3.91 -19.65
C GLN A 207 1.35 5.45 -19.65
N GLU A 208 0.20 6.11 -19.83
CA GLU A 208 0.06 7.56 -19.71
C GLU A 208 0.34 8.08 -18.29
N ALA A 209 0.10 7.23 -17.28
CA ALA A 209 0.37 7.51 -15.86
C ALA A 209 1.78 7.10 -15.42
N TYR A 210 2.72 6.94 -16.33
CA TYR A 210 4.10 6.59 -16.01
C TYR A 210 4.68 7.51 -14.92
N PRO A 211 5.23 6.96 -13.81
CA PRO A 211 5.75 7.80 -12.74
C PRO A 211 6.89 8.70 -13.24
N LEU A 212 6.78 9.99 -12.99
CA LEU A 212 7.72 11.00 -13.51
C LEU A 212 9.16 10.77 -13.05
N LYS A 213 9.36 10.24 -11.84
CA LYS A 213 10.68 9.88 -11.31
C LYS A 213 11.32 8.80 -12.18
N MET A 214 10.55 7.74 -12.50
CA MET A 214 11.00 6.61 -13.30
C MET A 214 11.28 7.02 -14.74
N LEU A 215 10.39 7.85 -15.31
CA LEU A 215 10.59 8.39 -16.66
C LEU A 215 11.88 9.22 -16.75
N ARG A 216 12.20 10.02 -15.73
CA ARG A 216 13.44 10.82 -15.69
C ARG A 216 14.70 9.99 -15.52
N ASN A 217 14.58 8.86 -14.86
CA ASN A 217 15.70 7.94 -14.61
C ASN A 217 15.86 6.89 -15.72
N GLU A 218 14.98 6.91 -16.72
CA GLU A 218 14.93 5.91 -17.79
C GLU A 218 14.78 4.47 -17.27
N GLU A 219 13.93 4.30 -16.24
CA GLU A 219 13.71 3.03 -15.56
C GLU A 219 12.45 2.32 -16.06
N ASP A 220 12.61 1.19 -16.73
CA ASP A 220 11.53 0.28 -17.08
C ASP A 220 11.01 -0.47 -15.85
N GLY A 221 9.77 -0.97 -15.92
CA GLY A 221 9.17 -1.75 -14.84
C GLY A 221 8.32 -2.91 -15.36
N LEU A 222 8.30 -3.98 -14.58
CA LEU A 222 7.38 -5.10 -14.76
C LEU A 222 6.67 -5.35 -13.44
N VAL A 223 5.34 -5.24 -13.45
CA VAL A 223 4.49 -5.52 -12.29
C VAL A 223 3.60 -6.70 -12.63
N LYS A 224 3.74 -7.80 -11.90
CA LYS A 224 2.78 -8.91 -11.94
C LYS A 224 1.75 -8.70 -10.83
N TYR A 225 0.50 -8.86 -11.16
CA TYR A 225 -0.60 -8.62 -10.24
C TYR A 225 -1.59 -9.80 -10.22
N ARG A 226 -2.34 -9.86 -9.15
CA ARG A 226 -3.45 -10.78 -8.93
C ARG A 226 -4.67 -9.96 -8.54
N VAL A 227 -5.81 -10.28 -9.13
CA VAL A 227 -7.08 -9.58 -8.91
C VAL A 227 -8.13 -10.58 -8.50
N LEU A 228 -8.81 -10.31 -7.39
CA LEU A 228 -10.07 -10.96 -7.05
C LEU A 228 -11.19 -10.28 -7.84
N VAL A 229 -11.87 -11.06 -8.66
CA VAL A 229 -13.00 -10.62 -9.48
C VAL A 229 -14.25 -11.31 -8.96
N ASN A 230 -15.29 -10.54 -8.66
CA ASN A 230 -16.57 -11.08 -8.20
C ASN A 230 -17.40 -11.65 -9.35
N ALA A 231 -18.55 -12.25 -9.03
CA ALA A 231 -19.45 -12.86 -10.01
C ALA A 231 -20.08 -11.85 -11.00
N GLU A 232 -20.05 -10.57 -10.69
CA GLU A 232 -20.51 -9.47 -11.56
C GLU A 232 -19.40 -8.94 -12.47
N GLY A 233 -18.18 -9.52 -12.42
CA GLY A 233 -17.03 -9.08 -13.21
C GLY A 233 -16.31 -7.85 -12.67
N LYS A 234 -16.56 -7.46 -11.42
CA LYS A 234 -15.92 -6.30 -10.79
C LYS A 234 -14.70 -6.72 -9.98
N PRO A 235 -13.60 -5.96 -10.06
CA PRO A 235 -12.43 -6.18 -9.22
C PRO A 235 -12.70 -5.72 -7.78
N GLU A 236 -12.61 -6.63 -6.82
CA GLU A 236 -12.82 -6.37 -5.39
C GLU A 236 -11.50 -6.27 -4.62
N GLY A 237 -10.42 -6.78 -5.17
CA GLY A 237 -9.10 -6.70 -4.58
C GLY A 237 -8.00 -6.86 -5.60
N CYS A 238 -6.90 -6.13 -5.38
CA CYS A 238 -5.71 -6.22 -6.19
C CYS A 238 -4.49 -6.42 -5.30
N GLN A 239 -3.65 -7.36 -5.70
CA GLN A 239 -2.41 -7.70 -5.01
C GLN A 239 -1.25 -7.69 -6.01
N ILE A 240 -0.13 -7.12 -5.59
CA ILE A 240 1.10 -7.20 -6.38
C ILE A 240 1.80 -8.51 -6.06
N ALA A 241 1.90 -9.37 -7.06
CA ALA A 241 2.52 -10.68 -6.94
C ALA A 241 4.04 -10.62 -7.13
N GLN A 242 4.50 -9.77 -8.04
CA GLN A 242 5.91 -9.53 -8.31
C GLN A 242 6.09 -8.14 -8.90
N SER A 243 7.13 -7.44 -8.49
CA SER A 243 7.54 -6.18 -9.09
C SER A 243 9.04 -6.17 -9.35
N SER A 244 9.44 -5.76 -10.54
CA SER A 244 10.86 -5.61 -10.90
C SER A 244 11.41 -4.24 -10.56
N ARG A 245 10.76 -3.53 -9.61
CA ARG A 245 11.13 -2.18 -9.14
C ARG A 245 11.15 -1.06 -10.22
N PRO A 246 10.85 0.16 -9.79
CA PRO A 246 10.58 0.67 -8.43
C PRO A 246 9.12 0.46 -7.98
N ALA A 247 8.92 0.48 -6.67
CA ALA A 247 7.61 0.23 -6.02
C ALA A 247 6.49 1.22 -6.43
N SER A 248 6.82 2.37 -6.97
CA SER A 248 5.84 3.35 -7.46
C SER A 248 5.01 2.87 -8.66
N PHE A 249 5.45 1.84 -9.38
CA PHE A 249 4.63 1.20 -10.41
C PHE A 249 3.48 0.37 -9.82
N ASP A 250 3.71 -0.25 -8.65
CA ASP A 250 2.79 -1.17 -8.01
C ASP A 250 1.46 -0.51 -7.64
N ASP A 251 1.54 0.66 -7.00
CA ASP A 251 0.37 1.41 -6.56
C ASP A 251 -0.51 1.86 -7.71
N LEU A 252 0.11 2.30 -8.81
CA LEU A 252 -0.62 2.73 -10.00
C LEU A 252 -1.35 1.57 -10.68
N VAL A 253 -0.73 0.40 -10.77
CA VAL A 253 -1.36 -0.78 -11.38
C VAL A 253 -2.61 -1.16 -10.63
N CYS A 254 -2.52 -1.37 -9.30
CA CYS A 254 -3.69 -1.71 -8.49
C CYS A 254 -4.75 -0.61 -8.47
N PHE A 255 -4.35 0.67 -8.43
CA PHE A 255 -5.28 1.78 -8.48
C PHE A 255 -6.12 1.77 -9.76
N PHE A 256 -5.48 1.60 -10.93
CA PHE A 256 -6.20 1.57 -12.19
C PHE A 256 -7.04 0.32 -12.36
N ILE A 257 -6.54 -0.85 -11.91
CA ILE A 257 -7.32 -2.10 -11.96
C ILE A 257 -8.64 -1.94 -11.20
N ILE A 258 -8.59 -1.50 -9.94
CA ILE A 258 -9.77 -1.39 -9.08
C ILE A 258 -10.78 -0.35 -9.60
N ARG A 259 -10.31 0.69 -10.28
CA ARG A 259 -11.18 1.80 -10.72
C ARG A 259 -11.67 1.73 -12.13
N GLU A 260 -10.90 1.12 -13.01
CA GLU A 260 -11.06 1.33 -14.45
C GLU A 260 -11.21 0.02 -15.24
N LEU A 261 -10.81 -1.12 -14.64
CA LEU A 261 -10.84 -2.38 -15.34
C LEU A 261 -12.08 -3.19 -14.95
N GLU A 262 -12.81 -3.67 -15.95
CA GLU A 262 -13.91 -4.61 -15.80
C GLU A 262 -13.52 -5.96 -16.39
N PHE A 263 -14.19 -7.03 -15.95
CA PHE A 263 -13.88 -8.40 -16.35
C PHE A 263 -15.13 -9.14 -16.82
N GLU A 264 -14.97 -10.06 -17.75
CA GLU A 264 -15.87 -11.20 -17.81
C GLU A 264 -15.63 -12.05 -16.55
N PRO A 265 -16.66 -12.38 -15.75
CA PRO A 265 -16.46 -13.16 -14.53
C PRO A 265 -16.03 -14.60 -14.82
N ALA A 266 -15.46 -15.26 -13.84
CA ALA A 266 -15.22 -16.69 -13.89
C ALA A 266 -16.55 -17.46 -14.04
N ARG A 267 -16.48 -18.64 -14.64
CA ARG A 267 -17.63 -19.56 -14.72
C ARG A 267 -17.28 -20.92 -14.17
N ASN A 268 -18.19 -21.50 -13.41
CA ASN A 268 -18.09 -22.86 -12.95
C ASN A 268 -18.49 -23.86 -14.07
N SER A 269 -18.42 -25.16 -13.79
CA SER A 269 -18.79 -26.21 -14.75
C SER A 269 -20.26 -26.22 -15.16
N ALA A 270 -21.15 -25.58 -14.37
CA ALA A 270 -22.57 -25.37 -14.72
C ALA A 270 -22.79 -24.12 -15.59
N GLY A 271 -21.75 -23.36 -15.89
CA GLY A 271 -21.81 -22.09 -16.66
C GLY A 271 -22.26 -20.89 -15.83
N GLU A 272 -22.40 -21.03 -14.53
CA GLU A 272 -22.80 -19.95 -13.64
C GLU A 272 -21.61 -19.02 -13.38
N ALA A 273 -21.86 -17.70 -13.31
CA ALA A 273 -20.85 -16.74 -12.94
C ALA A 273 -20.50 -16.88 -11.46
N VAL A 274 -19.22 -16.95 -11.16
CA VAL A 274 -18.67 -17.10 -9.81
C VAL A 274 -17.47 -16.20 -9.61
N ALA A 275 -17.07 -15.98 -8.36
CA ALA A 275 -15.83 -15.27 -8.08
C ALA A 275 -14.63 -16.08 -8.57
N GLY A 276 -13.60 -15.37 -9.02
CA GLY A 276 -12.40 -16.01 -9.52
C GLY A 276 -11.18 -15.10 -9.42
N ILE A 277 -10.03 -15.69 -9.67
CA ILE A 277 -8.76 -14.97 -9.63
C ILE A 277 -8.22 -14.80 -11.03
N HIS A 278 -7.97 -13.53 -11.40
CA HIS A 278 -7.21 -13.18 -12.57
C HIS A 278 -5.76 -12.86 -12.21
N THR A 279 -4.80 -13.35 -12.98
CA THR A 279 -3.40 -12.99 -12.88
C THR A 279 -2.92 -12.35 -14.16
N GLY A 280 -2.22 -11.24 -14.05
CA GLY A 280 -1.73 -10.51 -15.22
C GLY A 280 -0.42 -9.79 -14.95
N SER A 281 0.07 -9.09 -15.97
CA SER A 281 1.26 -8.24 -15.82
C SER A 281 1.12 -6.94 -16.60
N VAL A 282 1.70 -5.87 -16.04
CA VAL A 282 1.90 -4.58 -16.72
C VAL A 282 3.38 -4.39 -16.91
N ARG A 283 3.77 -4.11 -18.15
CA ARG A 283 5.14 -3.71 -18.48
C ARG A 283 5.16 -2.23 -18.80
N TYR A 284 5.90 -1.48 -18.02
CA TYR A 284 6.24 -0.09 -18.28
C TYR A 284 7.49 -0.04 -19.14
N VAL A 285 7.41 0.61 -20.28
CA VAL A 285 8.54 0.77 -21.21
C VAL A 285 8.67 2.22 -21.63
N ILE A 286 9.90 2.68 -21.74
CA ILE A 286 10.22 3.98 -22.31
C ILE A 286 10.27 3.81 -23.81
N GLY A 287 9.44 4.57 -24.54
CA GLY A 287 9.33 4.56 -26.00
C GLY A 287 10.34 5.50 -26.68
#